data_7cd31ee818b2f29e0739c710130d016b
#
_entry.id   7cd31ee818b2f29e0739c710130d016b
#
_cell.length_a   1.000
_cell.length_b   1.000
_cell.length_c   1.000
_cell.angle_alpha   90.00
_cell.angle_beta   90.00
_cell.angle_gamma   90.00
#
_symmetry.space_group_name_H-M   'P 1'
#
loop_
_entity.id
_entity.type
_entity.pdbx_description
1 polymer ?
#
loop_
_entity_poly.entity_id
_entity_poly.type
_entity_poly.pdbx_seq_one_letter_code
_entity_poly.pdbx_strand_id
1 'polypeptide(L)'
;MAQSREKIDPSELELKDTVVSISRVTKVVKGGKNLSFSALVVVGDGHGVVGFGVGKAKEVPSAIKKAIEAAKKVLVRVPMKGTSIPHPVLGNFGAGSVLLKPAPDGTGIIAGGAVRAVVESAGIHNVLTKSLGSANPHNVVRATFAALEDLRDPAAVARLRGKDVEEMMS
;
A
#
# COMPACT_ATOMS: atom_id res chain seq x y z
N MET A 1 12.54 16.42 3.44
CA MET A 1 13.74 15.58 3.23
C MET A 1 13.25 14.18 2.87
N ALA A 2 13.55 13.70 1.68
CA ALA A 2 13.18 12.36 1.27
C ALA A 2 13.94 11.36 2.16
N GLN A 3 13.20 10.56 2.94
CA GLN A 3 13.79 9.42 3.63
C GLN A 3 14.39 8.52 2.56
N SER A 4 15.68 8.22 2.68
CA SER A 4 16.34 7.25 1.82
C SER A 4 15.59 5.92 1.95
N ARG A 5 14.93 5.50 0.87
CA ARG A 5 14.23 4.21 0.83
C ARG A 5 15.30 3.13 1.05
N GLU A 6 15.30 2.51 2.22
CA GLU A 6 16.07 1.28 2.43
C GLU A 6 15.57 0.26 1.40
N LYS A 7 16.49 -0.24 0.58
CA LYS A 7 16.16 -1.36 -0.30
C LYS A 7 15.96 -2.60 0.57
N ILE A 8 14.71 -3.01 0.69
CA ILE A 8 14.33 -4.23 1.39
C ILE A 8 14.55 -5.40 0.43
N ASP A 9 15.31 -6.42 0.87
CA ASP A 9 15.52 -7.62 0.06
C ASP A 9 14.29 -8.52 0.14
N PRO A 10 13.60 -8.77 -0.97
CA PRO A 10 12.40 -9.60 -0.99
C PRO A 10 12.68 -11.09 -0.74
N SER A 11 13.96 -11.53 -0.81
CA SER A 11 14.33 -12.94 -0.68
C SER A 11 14.23 -13.47 0.74
N GLU A 12 14.31 -12.57 1.73
CA GLU A 12 14.28 -12.91 3.16
C GLU A 12 12.85 -12.89 3.75
N LEU A 13 11.85 -12.50 2.95
CA LEU A 13 10.49 -12.27 3.41
C LEU A 13 9.50 -13.27 2.81
N GLU A 14 8.62 -13.79 3.65
CA GLU A 14 7.45 -14.56 3.19
C GLU A 14 6.37 -13.59 2.69
N LEU A 15 6.44 -13.24 1.42
CA LEU A 15 5.50 -12.32 0.82
C LEU A 15 4.25 -13.06 0.32
N LYS A 16 3.09 -12.62 0.80
CA LYS A 16 1.78 -13.01 0.28
C LYS A 16 1.34 -11.99 -0.76
N ASP A 17 0.75 -12.47 -1.85
CA ASP A 17 0.22 -11.64 -2.91
C ASP A 17 -1.31 -11.56 -2.84
N THR A 18 -1.83 -10.37 -3.09
CA THR A 18 -3.27 -10.09 -3.15
C THR A 18 -3.57 -9.32 -4.43
N VAL A 19 -4.42 -9.89 -5.26
CA VAL A 19 -4.85 -9.23 -6.50
C VAL A 19 -5.94 -8.22 -6.17
N VAL A 20 -5.68 -6.95 -6.45
CA VAL A 20 -6.62 -5.85 -6.20
C VAL A 20 -7.60 -5.70 -7.35
N SER A 21 -7.10 -5.71 -8.59
CA SER A 21 -7.89 -5.48 -9.78
C SER A 21 -7.26 -6.13 -11.01
N ILE A 22 -8.11 -6.69 -11.85
CA ILE A 22 -7.74 -7.18 -13.17
C ILE A 22 -8.63 -6.49 -14.19
N SER A 23 -8.04 -5.85 -15.19
CA SER A 23 -8.75 -5.18 -16.26
C SER A 23 -8.30 -5.70 -17.62
N ARG A 24 -9.27 -5.90 -18.50
CA ARG A 24 -8.98 -6.17 -19.90
C ARG A 24 -8.77 -4.86 -20.62
N VAL A 25 -7.61 -4.70 -21.24
CA VAL A 25 -7.27 -3.53 -22.05
C VAL A 25 -7.19 -3.91 -23.51
N THR A 26 -7.69 -3.03 -24.37
CA THR A 26 -7.74 -3.28 -25.81
C THR A 26 -7.02 -2.15 -26.52
N LYS A 27 -6.10 -2.48 -27.42
CA LYS A 27 -5.48 -1.56 -28.36
C LYS A 27 -6.05 -1.82 -29.74
N VAL A 28 -6.74 -0.83 -30.30
CA VAL A 28 -7.23 -0.87 -31.69
C VAL A 28 -6.08 -0.51 -32.61
N VAL A 29 -5.78 -1.40 -33.55
CA VAL A 29 -4.75 -1.22 -34.58
C VAL A 29 -5.36 -1.38 -35.95
N LYS A 30 -4.64 -0.93 -36.99
CA LYS A 30 -5.02 -1.14 -38.41
C LYS A 30 -5.04 -2.66 -38.67
N GLY A 31 -6.24 -3.21 -38.94
CA GLY A 31 -6.43 -4.65 -39.16
C GLY A 31 -6.99 -5.45 -37.99
N GLY A 32 -7.27 -4.83 -36.83
CA GLY A 32 -7.89 -5.55 -35.71
C GLY A 32 -7.73 -4.91 -34.35
N LYS A 33 -7.95 -5.73 -33.31
CA LYS A 33 -7.83 -5.34 -31.90
C LYS A 33 -6.82 -6.25 -31.19
N ASN A 34 -5.87 -5.65 -30.48
CA ASN A 34 -4.97 -6.38 -29.59
C ASN A 34 -5.51 -6.35 -28.17
N LEU A 35 -5.88 -7.51 -27.64
CA LEU A 35 -6.37 -7.67 -26.28
C LEU A 35 -5.20 -7.99 -25.35
N SER A 36 -5.19 -7.36 -24.19
CA SER A 36 -4.25 -7.64 -23.10
C SER A 36 -4.95 -7.49 -21.76
N PHE A 37 -4.36 -8.05 -20.71
CA PHE A 37 -4.84 -7.93 -19.34
C PHE A 37 -3.86 -7.09 -18.54
N SER A 38 -4.40 -6.21 -17.68
CA SER A 38 -3.64 -5.44 -16.70
C SER A 38 -4.04 -5.92 -15.32
N ALA A 39 -3.07 -6.35 -14.52
CA ALA A 39 -3.27 -6.76 -13.13
C ALA A 39 -2.61 -5.76 -12.19
N LEU A 40 -3.33 -5.33 -11.16
CA LEU A 40 -2.83 -4.56 -10.03
C LEU A 40 -2.73 -5.52 -8.84
N VAL A 41 -1.54 -5.69 -8.31
CA VAL A 41 -1.25 -6.63 -7.22
C VAL A 41 -0.54 -5.91 -6.09
N VAL A 42 -0.89 -6.26 -4.87
CA VAL A 42 -0.21 -5.86 -3.64
C VAL A 42 0.48 -7.09 -3.05
N VAL A 43 1.70 -6.93 -2.58
CA VAL A 43 2.43 -7.96 -1.86
C VAL A 43 2.82 -7.45 -0.47
N GLY A 44 2.84 -8.32 0.52
CA GLY A 44 3.24 -7.95 1.87
C GLY A 44 3.57 -9.17 2.71
N ASP A 45 4.31 -8.95 3.80
CA ASP A 45 4.72 -9.99 4.75
C ASP A 45 3.78 -10.11 5.96
N GLY A 46 2.81 -9.18 6.10
CA GLY A 46 1.96 -9.09 7.29
C GLY A 46 2.65 -8.56 8.54
N HIS A 47 3.88 -8.05 8.43
CA HIS A 47 4.71 -7.57 9.54
C HIS A 47 5.27 -6.15 9.31
N GLY A 48 4.62 -5.38 8.48
CA GLY A 48 4.97 -4.00 8.21
C GLY A 48 5.68 -3.74 6.89
N VAL A 49 5.89 -4.75 6.05
CA VAL A 49 6.46 -4.56 4.71
C VAL A 49 5.39 -4.81 3.66
N VAL A 50 5.21 -3.87 2.77
CA VAL A 50 4.20 -3.94 1.71
C VAL A 50 4.72 -3.28 0.44
N GLY A 51 4.30 -3.80 -0.70
CA GLY A 51 4.61 -3.27 -2.02
C GLY A 51 3.44 -3.43 -2.97
N PHE A 52 3.42 -2.69 -4.05
CA PHE A 52 2.42 -2.86 -5.11
C PHE A 52 3.08 -2.85 -6.48
N GLY A 53 2.43 -3.50 -7.43
CA GLY A 53 2.92 -3.56 -8.79
C GLY A 53 1.78 -3.70 -9.80
N VAL A 54 2.06 -3.25 -11.01
CA VAL A 54 1.17 -3.39 -12.16
C VAL A 54 1.88 -4.21 -13.23
N GLY A 55 1.20 -5.22 -13.73
CA GLY A 55 1.68 -6.06 -14.82
C GLY A 55 0.70 -6.10 -15.97
N LYS A 56 1.20 -6.11 -17.19
CA LYS A 56 0.41 -6.30 -18.41
C LYS A 56 0.92 -7.50 -19.20
N ALA A 57 0.01 -8.35 -19.65
CA ALA A 57 0.32 -9.47 -20.53
C ALA A 57 -0.91 -9.88 -21.36
N LYS A 58 -0.70 -10.76 -22.35
CA LYS A 58 -1.79 -11.33 -23.14
C LYS A 58 -2.67 -12.28 -22.33
N GLU A 59 -2.12 -12.87 -21.29
CA GLU A 59 -2.80 -13.80 -20.39
C GLU A 59 -2.81 -13.30 -18.96
N VAL A 60 -3.87 -13.59 -18.21
CA VAL A 60 -4.04 -13.17 -16.82
C VAL A 60 -2.93 -13.70 -15.90
N PRO A 61 -2.55 -15.00 -15.90
CA PRO A 61 -1.49 -15.52 -15.04
C PRO A 61 -0.15 -14.83 -15.29
N SER A 62 0.18 -14.56 -16.55
CA SER A 62 1.40 -13.85 -16.92
C SER A 62 1.39 -12.36 -16.48
N ALA A 63 0.23 -11.71 -16.51
CA ALA A 63 0.06 -10.36 -16.00
C ALA A 63 0.26 -10.28 -14.49
N ILE A 64 -0.30 -11.24 -13.74
CA ILE A 64 -0.15 -11.33 -12.28
C ILE A 64 1.32 -11.57 -11.90
N LYS A 65 2.01 -12.53 -12.54
CA LYS A 65 3.44 -12.77 -12.29
C LYS A 65 4.29 -11.52 -12.48
N LYS A 66 4.08 -10.80 -13.58
CA LYS A 66 4.77 -9.52 -13.84
C LYS A 66 4.45 -8.46 -12.79
N ALA A 67 3.20 -8.40 -12.32
CA ALA A 67 2.80 -7.45 -11.28
C ALA A 67 3.48 -7.77 -9.94
N ILE A 68 3.57 -9.05 -9.55
CA ILE A 68 4.26 -9.50 -8.35
C ILE A 68 5.75 -9.13 -8.40
N GLU A 69 6.42 -9.40 -9.52
CA GLU A 69 7.84 -9.03 -9.71
C GLU A 69 8.05 -7.51 -9.63
N ALA A 70 7.14 -6.72 -10.20
CA ALA A 70 7.17 -5.27 -10.08
C ALA A 70 6.95 -4.81 -8.64
N ALA A 71 6.01 -5.43 -7.91
CA ALA A 71 5.72 -5.11 -6.51
C ALA A 71 6.92 -5.41 -5.58
N LYS A 72 7.62 -6.52 -5.79
CA LYS A 72 8.82 -6.88 -5.03
C LYS A 72 9.98 -5.88 -5.16
N LYS A 73 9.99 -5.06 -6.19
CA LYS A 73 11.01 -4.02 -6.40
C LYS A 73 10.72 -2.72 -5.64
N VAL A 74 9.48 -2.55 -5.18
CA VAL A 74 8.99 -1.32 -4.55
C VAL A 74 8.37 -1.67 -3.19
N LEU A 75 9.15 -2.28 -2.33
CA LEU A 75 8.76 -2.58 -0.95
C LEU A 75 8.96 -1.36 -0.06
N VAL A 76 8.00 -1.09 0.81
CA VAL A 76 8.01 -0.01 1.78
C VAL A 76 7.80 -0.60 3.17
N ARG A 77 8.57 -0.12 4.14
CA ARG A 77 8.37 -0.45 5.55
C ARG A 77 7.44 0.57 6.18
N VAL A 78 6.38 0.09 6.79
CA VAL A 78 5.33 0.90 7.42
C VAL A 78 5.58 0.93 8.93
N PRO A 79 5.74 2.11 9.55
CA PRO A 79 5.80 2.20 11.01
C PRO A 79 4.43 1.87 11.60
N MET A 80 4.38 0.89 12.49
CA MET A 80 3.17 0.47 13.18
C MET A 80 3.27 0.75 14.67
N LYS A 81 2.13 1.03 15.31
CA LYS A 81 1.98 1.09 16.76
C LYS A 81 1.07 -0.06 17.20
N GLY A 82 1.67 -1.15 17.68
CA GLY A 82 0.92 -2.37 18.00
C GLY A 82 0.25 -2.95 16.75
N THR A 83 -1.07 -3.02 16.78
CA THR A 83 -1.91 -3.55 15.67
C THR A 83 -2.47 -2.46 14.74
N SER A 84 -2.12 -1.19 14.99
CA SER A 84 -2.63 -0.02 14.27
C SER A 84 -1.51 0.88 13.76
N ILE A 85 -1.90 2.01 13.17
CA ILE A 85 -0.98 3.07 12.74
C ILE A 85 -0.72 4.07 13.87
N PRO A 86 0.43 4.77 13.89
CA PRO A 86 0.78 5.66 15.00
C PRO A 86 -0.05 6.95 15.05
N HIS A 87 -0.49 7.48 13.93
CA HIS A 87 -1.26 8.73 13.86
C HIS A 87 -2.15 8.80 12.61
N PRO A 88 -3.16 9.71 12.59
CA PRO A 88 -3.94 9.95 11.38
C PRO A 88 -3.07 10.50 10.26
N VAL A 89 -3.38 10.11 9.03
CA VAL A 89 -2.65 10.57 7.83
C VAL A 89 -3.60 10.65 6.64
N LEU A 90 -3.36 11.62 5.76
CA LEU A 90 -4.07 11.79 4.50
C LEU A 90 -3.06 11.64 3.36
N GLY A 91 -3.20 10.57 2.57
CA GLY A 91 -2.37 10.36 1.38
C GLY A 91 -3.08 10.82 0.12
N ASN A 92 -2.34 11.45 -0.76
CA ASN A 92 -2.83 11.93 -2.04
C ASN A 92 -1.96 11.41 -3.18
N PHE A 93 -2.61 10.98 -4.25
CA PHE A 93 -1.94 10.65 -5.50
C PHE A 93 -2.86 10.94 -6.69
N GLY A 94 -2.47 11.89 -7.54
CA GLY A 94 -3.33 12.35 -8.62
C GLY A 94 -4.70 12.81 -8.09
N ALA A 95 -5.78 12.24 -8.62
CA ALA A 95 -7.14 12.49 -8.14
C ALA A 95 -7.56 11.59 -6.96
N GLY A 96 -6.70 10.68 -6.51
CA GLY A 96 -6.95 9.80 -5.37
C GLY A 96 -6.58 10.48 -4.06
N SER A 97 -7.43 10.35 -3.06
CA SER A 97 -7.19 10.83 -1.69
C SER A 97 -7.70 9.78 -0.72
N VAL A 98 -6.87 9.35 0.21
CA VAL A 98 -7.20 8.32 1.20
C VAL A 98 -6.84 8.79 2.59
N LEU A 99 -7.83 8.80 3.48
CA LEU A 99 -7.66 9.10 4.89
C LEU A 99 -7.47 7.79 5.66
N LEU A 100 -6.42 7.71 6.47
CA LEU A 100 -6.18 6.64 7.43
C LEU A 100 -6.21 7.20 8.85
N LYS A 101 -6.94 6.56 9.75
CA LYS A 101 -6.99 6.91 11.18
C LYS A 101 -6.69 5.68 12.03
N PRO A 102 -5.91 5.83 13.10
CA PRO A 102 -5.69 4.74 14.04
C PRO A 102 -7.01 4.37 14.73
N ALA A 103 -7.13 3.10 15.11
CA ALA A 103 -8.28 2.56 15.80
C ALA A 103 -7.84 1.69 16.98
N PRO A 104 -8.63 1.59 18.04
CA PRO A 104 -8.36 0.70 19.17
C PRO A 104 -8.49 -0.77 18.76
N ASP A 105 -7.89 -1.64 19.57
CA ASP A 105 -7.99 -3.08 19.35
C ASP A 105 -9.45 -3.55 19.36
N GLY A 106 -9.76 -4.47 18.45
CA GLY A 106 -11.11 -4.99 18.28
C GLY A 106 -11.96 -4.25 17.23
N THR A 107 -11.52 -3.11 16.71
CA THR A 107 -12.22 -2.37 15.65
C THR A 107 -12.17 -3.13 14.32
N GLY A 108 -11.05 -3.78 14.03
CA GLY A 108 -10.80 -4.41 12.73
C GLY A 108 -10.43 -3.42 11.62
N ILE A 109 -10.38 -3.93 10.41
CA ILE A 109 -10.08 -3.12 9.23
C ILE A 109 -11.37 -2.60 8.61
N ILE A 110 -11.60 -1.31 8.70
CA ILE A 110 -12.72 -0.63 8.05
C ILE A 110 -12.16 0.11 6.83
N ALA A 111 -12.21 -0.54 5.68
CA ALA A 111 -11.60 -0.05 4.44
C ALA A 111 -12.33 -0.54 3.20
N GLY A 112 -12.30 0.25 2.15
CA GLY A 112 -12.69 -0.18 0.81
C GLY A 112 -11.73 -1.23 0.24
N GLY A 113 -12.15 -2.01 -0.76
CA GLY A 113 -11.41 -3.19 -1.24
C GLY A 113 -9.95 -2.94 -1.58
N ALA A 114 -9.65 -1.86 -2.30
CA ALA A 114 -8.27 -1.52 -2.69
C ALA A 114 -7.40 -1.11 -1.47
N VAL A 115 -7.94 -0.30 -0.57
CA VAL A 115 -7.24 0.11 0.66
C VAL A 115 -7.09 -1.09 1.60
N ARG A 116 -8.13 -1.91 1.73
CA ARG A 116 -8.12 -3.14 2.55
C ARG A 116 -6.99 -4.08 2.14
N ALA A 117 -6.82 -4.34 0.84
CA ALA A 117 -5.76 -5.18 0.34
C ALA A 117 -4.36 -4.69 0.77
N VAL A 118 -4.14 -3.37 0.75
CA VAL A 118 -2.87 -2.77 1.17
C VAL A 118 -2.64 -2.91 2.67
N VAL A 119 -3.61 -2.54 3.50
CA VAL A 119 -3.45 -2.55 4.97
C VAL A 119 -3.39 -3.97 5.54
N GLU A 120 -4.15 -4.92 4.99
CA GLU A 120 -4.06 -6.34 5.35
C GLU A 120 -2.68 -6.92 5.01
N SER A 121 -2.16 -6.63 3.81
CA SER A 121 -0.83 -7.07 3.39
C SER A 121 0.28 -6.45 4.22
N ALA A 122 0.08 -5.24 4.74
CA ALA A 122 1.02 -4.59 5.66
C ALA A 122 0.96 -5.15 7.10
N GLY A 123 -0.08 -5.92 7.44
CA GLY A 123 -0.26 -6.47 8.79
C GLY A 123 -0.93 -5.51 9.78
N ILE A 124 -1.60 -4.48 9.29
CA ILE A 124 -2.41 -3.58 10.10
C ILE A 124 -3.76 -4.25 10.35
N HIS A 125 -4.14 -4.43 11.61
CA HIS A 125 -5.37 -5.12 11.99
C HIS A 125 -6.49 -4.18 12.43
N ASN A 126 -6.16 -2.98 12.89
CA ASN A 126 -7.12 -2.01 13.41
C ASN A 126 -6.89 -0.64 12.77
N VAL A 127 -7.75 -0.25 11.85
CA VAL A 127 -7.64 1.03 11.14
C VAL A 127 -9.01 1.46 10.59
N LEU A 128 -9.26 2.76 10.65
CA LEU A 128 -10.40 3.40 10.00
C LEU A 128 -9.90 4.12 8.76
N THR A 129 -10.55 3.88 7.63
CA THR A 129 -10.15 4.49 6.37
C THR A 129 -11.33 5.07 5.61
N LYS A 130 -11.06 6.06 4.78
CA LYS A 130 -12.04 6.59 3.82
C LYS A 130 -11.33 7.06 2.54
N SER A 131 -11.81 6.59 1.42
CA SER A 131 -11.42 7.13 0.11
C SER A 131 -12.27 8.36 -0.19
N LEU A 132 -11.62 9.52 -0.31
CA LEU A 132 -12.27 10.83 -0.47
C LEU A 132 -12.24 11.36 -1.90
N GLY A 133 -11.43 10.75 -2.77
CA GLY A 133 -11.23 11.18 -4.14
C GLY A 133 -11.69 10.14 -5.16
N SER A 134 -10.87 9.93 -6.17
CA SER A 134 -11.12 8.98 -7.25
C SER A 134 -11.37 7.56 -6.75
N ALA A 135 -12.32 6.87 -7.38
CA ALA A 135 -12.59 5.45 -7.14
C ALA A 135 -11.70 4.51 -7.97
N ASN A 136 -10.79 5.04 -8.80
CA ASN A 136 -9.89 4.23 -9.60
C ASN A 136 -8.93 3.44 -8.68
N PRO A 137 -8.91 2.08 -8.73
CA PRO A 137 -8.06 1.27 -7.86
C PRO A 137 -6.57 1.64 -7.92
N HIS A 138 -6.05 2.01 -9.07
CA HIS A 138 -4.66 2.43 -9.22
C HIS A 138 -4.35 3.70 -8.44
N ASN A 139 -5.23 4.70 -8.49
CA ASN A 139 -5.07 5.94 -7.74
C ASN A 139 -5.25 5.71 -6.24
N VAL A 140 -6.23 4.91 -5.86
CA VAL A 140 -6.51 4.58 -4.45
C VAL A 140 -5.34 3.85 -3.82
N VAL A 141 -4.78 2.82 -4.47
CA VAL A 141 -3.61 2.09 -3.96
C VAL A 141 -2.41 3.02 -3.81
N ARG A 142 -2.10 3.83 -4.82
CA ARG A 142 -0.99 4.78 -4.76
C ARG A 142 -1.17 5.86 -3.68
N ALA A 143 -2.39 6.38 -3.51
CA ALA A 143 -2.70 7.31 -2.44
C ALA A 143 -2.55 6.66 -1.05
N THR A 144 -2.93 5.40 -0.91
CA THR A 144 -2.73 4.64 0.34
C THR A 144 -1.24 4.45 0.63
N PHE A 145 -0.42 4.12 -0.37
CA PHE A 145 1.04 4.03 -0.21
C PHE A 145 1.66 5.37 0.16
N ALA A 146 1.23 6.47 -0.46
CA ALA A 146 1.67 7.81 -0.08
C ALA A 146 1.33 8.11 1.39
N ALA A 147 0.13 7.74 1.86
CA ALA A 147 -0.24 7.87 3.27
C ALA A 147 0.66 7.03 4.19
N LEU A 148 0.96 5.78 3.83
CA LEU A 148 1.81 4.91 4.63
C LEU A 148 3.28 5.38 4.67
N GLU A 149 3.79 5.95 3.59
CA GLU A 149 5.13 6.56 3.52
C GLU A 149 5.23 7.84 4.35
N ASP A 150 4.14 8.59 4.51
CA ASP A 150 4.08 9.80 5.33
C ASP A 150 3.95 9.52 6.84
N LEU A 151 3.69 8.28 7.23
CA LEU A 151 3.66 7.88 8.63
C LEU A 151 5.05 8.06 9.28
N ARG A 152 5.06 8.61 10.48
CA ARG A 152 6.27 8.83 11.25
C ARG A 152 6.29 7.92 12.46
N ASP A 153 7.43 7.28 12.68
CA ASP A 153 7.68 6.52 13.88
C ASP A 153 7.81 7.45 15.08
N PRO A 154 6.98 7.30 16.13
CA PRO A 154 7.05 8.11 17.34
C PRO A 154 8.43 8.09 18.00
N ALA A 155 9.12 6.95 17.98
CA ALA A 155 10.46 6.83 18.54
C ALA A 155 11.49 7.66 17.78
N ALA A 156 11.42 7.69 16.45
CA ALA A 156 12.30 8.49 15.63
C ALA A 156 12.06 10.00 15.84
N VAL A 157 10.80 10.41 15.96
CA VAL A 157 10.44 11.81 16.22
C VAL A 157 10.88 12.26 17.63
N ALA A 158 10.73 11.39 18.63
CA ALA A 158 11.17 11.65 20.01
C ALA A 158 12.67 11.91 20.06
N ARG A 159 13.49 11.07 19.41
CA ARG A 159 14.95 11.27 19.30
C ARG A 159 15.31 12.60 18.65
N LEU A 160 14.62 12.99 17.59
CA LEU A 160 14.87 14.27 16.91
C LEU A 160 14.51 15.49 17.80
N ARG A 161 13.56 15.34 18.70
CA ARG A 161 13.12 16.39 19.64
C ARG A 161 13.88 16.35 20.97
N GLY A 162 14.70 15.35 21.22
CA GLY A 162 15.40 15.16 22.49
C GLY A 162 14.45 14.92 23.68
N LYS A 163 13.30 14.27 23.46
CA LYS A 163 12.25 13.97 24.44
C LYS A 163 11.98 12.47 24.48
N ASP A 164 11.43 11.99 25.60
CA ASP A 164 10.94 10.65 25.70
C ASP A 164 9.61 10.47 24.96
N VAL A 165 9.36 9.23 24.47
CA VAL A 165 8.15 8.92 23.71
C VAL A 165 6.88 9.14 24.53
N GLU A 166 6.94 8.86 25.84
CA GLU A 166 5.82 9.04 26.76
C GLU A 166 5.43 10.53 26.93
N GLU A 167 6.43 11.42 27.02
CA GLU A 167 6.19 12.87 27.08
C GLU A 167 5.58 13.47 25.81
N MET A 168 5.79 12.81 24.66
CA MET A 168 5.25 13.28 23.41
C MET A 168 3.82 12.80 23.14
N MET A 169 3.39 11.76 23.82
CA MET A 169 2.08 11.13 23.61
C MET A 169 1.06 11.46 24.71
N SER A 170 1.50 12.15 25.77
CA SER A 170 0.65 12.81 26.75
C SER A 170 0.23 14.18 26.24
#